data_1e7c7be364506d5f553209a14782c531
#
_entry.id   1e7c7be364506d5f553209a14782c531
#
_cell.length_a   1.000
_cell.length_b   1.000
_cell.length_c   1.000
_cell.angle_alpha   90.00
_cell.angle_beta   90.00
_cell.angle_gamma   90.00
#
_symmetry.space_group_name_H-M   'P 1'
#
loop_
_entity.id
_entity.type
_entity.pdbx_description
1 polymer ?
#
loop_
_entity_poly.entity_id
_entity_poly.type
_entity_poly.pdbx_seq_one_letter_code
_entity_poly.pdbx_strand_id
1 'polypeptide(L)'
;NSPGAIITLLVNKIDYQLSQIAQIIESNDAKILSLYSENLESNNQIKLTIKISDSKLGAVLQTFSRYDYTVQDVFSDDEISNQGKQRYDHLMKYLNV
;
A
#
# COMPACT_ATOMS: atom_id res chain seq x y z
N ASN A 1 0.76 20.95 -4.40
CA ASN A 1 0.27 19.69 -3.83
C ASN A 1 0.82 18.52 -4.60
N SER A 2 1.60 17.72 -3.92
CA SER A 2 2.07 16.48 -4.51
C SER A 2 0.95 15.47 -4.59
N PRO A 3 0.90 14.69 -5.65
CA PRO A 3 -0.06 13.59 -5.69
C PRO A 3 0.19 12.65 -4.52
N GLY A 4 -0.85 12.00 -4.09
CA GLY A 4 -0.76 11.01 -3.04
C GLY A 4 -1.25 9.67 -3.51
N ALA A 5 -1.03 8.66 -2.69
CA ALA A 5 -1.53 7.34 -2.98
C ALA A 5 -2.04 6.71 -1.69
N ILE A 6 -3.00 5.81 -1.83
CA ILE A 6 -3.54 5.05 -0.71
C ILE A 6 -3.30 3.59 -1.00
N ILE A 7 -2.64 2.91 -0.08
CA ILE A 7 -2.34 1.50 -0.20
C ILE A 7 -3.08 0.76 0.90
N THR A 8 -3.73 -0.33 0.54
CA THR A 8 -4.38 -1.19 1.52
C THR A 8 -3.63 -2.51 1.59
N LEU A 9 -3.17 -2.86 2.78
CA LEU A 9 -2.47 -4.11 3.03
C LEU A 9 -3.31 -5.02 3.90
N LEU A 10 -3.18 -6.32 3.68
CA LEU A 10 -3.70 -7.32 4.61
C LEU A 10 -2.51 -8.00 5.27
N VAL A 11 -2.48 -7.98 6.59
CA VAL A 11 -1.34 -8.49 7.35
C VAL A 11 -1.85 -9.44 8.42
N ASN A 12 -1.20 -10.59 8.58
CA ASN A 12 -1.54 -11.47 9.69
C ASN A 12 -1.16 -10.78 11.00
N LYS A 13 -2.05 -10.88 11.98
CA LYS A 13 -1.80 -10.24 13.27
C LYS A 13 -0.46 -10.60 13.88
N ILE A 14 -0.11 -11.88 13.75
CA ILE A 14 1.12 -12.37 14.38
C ILE A 14 2.37 -11.80 13.72
N ASP A 15 2.24 -11.39 12.45
CA ASP A 15 3.37 -10.86 11.69
C ASP A 15 3.40 -9.35 11.61
N TYR A 16 2.42 -8.69 12.20
CA TYR A 16 2.28 -7.25 12.04
C TYR A 16 3.39 -6.50 12.76
N GLN A 17 4.15 -5.74 12.00
CA GLN A 17 5.19 -4.85 12.54
C GLN A 17 5.13 -3.53 11.80
N LEU A 18 4.60 -2.52 12.46
CA LEU A 18 4.46 -1.21 11.84
C LEU A 18 5.82 -0.62 11.47
N SER A 19 6.84 -0.89 12.27
CA SER A 19 8.17 -0.36 11.99
C SER A 19 8.72 -0.86 10.65
N GLN A 20 8.45 -2.12 10.31
CA GLN A 20 8.91 -2.64 9.02
C GLN A 20 8.15 -1.98 7.87
N ILE A 21 6.86 -1.79 8.03
CA ILE A 21 6.04 -1.15 7.01
C ILE A 21 6.52 0.28 6.79
N ALA A 22 6.76 1.00 7.88
CA ALA A 22 7.26 2.37 7.77
C ALA A 22 8.62 2.42 7.10
N GLN A 23 9.49 1.49 7.43
CA GLN A 23 10.81 1.43 6.82
C GLN A 23 10.72 1.19 5.32
N ILE A 24 9.84 0.29 4.90
CA ILE A 24 9.67 0.03 3.47
C ILE A 24 9.25 1.29 2.75
N ILE A 25 8.31 2.02 3.31
CA ILE A 25 7.81 3.22 2.67
C ILE A 25 8.88 4.31 2.66
N GLU A 26 9.49 4.55 3.80
CA GLU A 26 10.43 5.66 3.92
C GLU A 26 11.76 5.41 3.23
N SER A 27 12.18 4.15 3.16
CA SER A 27 13.40 3.84 2.43
C SER A 27 13.25 4.01 0.92
N ASN A 28 12.01 4.10 0.45
CA ASN A 28 11.73 4.39 -0.96
C ASN A 28 11.38 5.86 -1.18
N ASP A 29 11.76 6.71 -0.25
CA ASP A 29 11.59 8.17 -0.38
C ASP A 29 10.14 8.62 -0.39
N ALA A 30 9.24 7.81 0.14
CA ALA A 30 7.87 8.20 0.35
C ALA A 30 7.65 8.50 1.83
N LYS A 31 6.60 9.23 2.13
CA LYS A 31 6.26 9.55 3.52
C LYS A 31 4.88 9.07 3.83
N ILE A 32 4.69 8.59 5.05
CA ILE A 32 3.37 8.19 5.52
C ILE A 32 2.63 9.43 5.96
N LEU A 33 1.49 9.69 5.35
CA LEU A 33 0.66 10.84 5.67
C LEU A 33 -0.45 10.48 6.64
N SER A 34 -0.96 9.26 6.57
CA SER A 34 -1.92 8.76 7.54
C SER A 34 -1.91 7.24 7.49
N LEU A 35 -2.33 6.63 8.57
CA LEU A 35 -2.41 5.19 8.67
C LEU A 35 -3.61 4.82 9.52
N TYR A 36 -4.39 3.89 9.05
CA TYR A 36 -5.59 3.43 9.71
C TYR A 36 -5.58 1.92 9.74
N SER A 37 -5.81 1.34 10.90
CA SER A 37 -5.80 -0.11 11.03
C SER A 37 -7.16 -0.61 11.48
N GLU A 38 -7.50 -1.79 11.01
CA GLU A 38 -8.81 -2.37 11.22
C GLU A 38 -8.62 -3.87 11.46
N ASN A 39 -9.12 -4.36 12.59
CA ASN A 39 -9.06 -5.79 12.88
C ASN A 39 -10.08 -6.55 12.06
N LEU A 40 -9.64 -7.59 11.39
CA LEU A 40 -10.53 -8.50 10.67
C LEU A 40 -10.61 -9.78 11.48
N GLU A 41 -11.63 -9.87 12.32
CA GLU A 41 -11.68 -10.92 13.32
C GLU A 41 -11.79 -12.32 12.73
N SER A 42 -12.45 -12.43 11.59
CA SER A 42 -12.70 -13.76 11.02
C SER A 42 -11.43 -14.44 10.51
N ASN A 43 -10.42 -13.68 10.13
CA ASN A 43 -9.21 -14.22 9.50
C ASN A 43 -7.95 -14.00 10.29
N ASN A 44 -8.06 -13.45 11.50
CA ASN A 44 -6.88 -13.14 12.30
C ASN A 44 -5.94 -12.20 11.56
N GLN A 45 -6.51 -11.29 10.80
CA GLN A 45 -5.74 -10.35 10.00
C GLN A 45 -6.06 -8.92 10.38
N ILE A 46 -5.14 -8.05 10.01
CA ILE A 46 -5.31 -6.61 10.15
C ILE A 46 -5.31 -6.02 8.76
N LYS A 47 -6.26 -5.15 8.49
CA LYS A 47 -6.31 -4.39 7.26
C LYS A 47 -5.74 -3.02 7.55
N LEU A 48 -4.70 -2.65 6.81
CA LEU A 48 -4.06 -1.35 6.98
C LEU A 48 -4.33 -0.50 5.76
N THR A 49 -4.83 0.70 5.99
CA THR A 49 -5.04 1.67 4.93
C THR A 49 -4.03 2.79 5.15
N ILE A 50 -3.11 2.94 4.21
CA ILE A 50 -1.97 3.85 4.37
C ILE A 50 -1.98 4.87 3.26
N LYS A 51 -2.03 6.13 3.64
CA LYS A 51 -1.87 7.22 2.67
C LYS A 51 -0.43 7.65 2.67
N ILE A 52 0.16 7.71 1.49
CA ILE A 52 1.56 8.09 1.35
C ILE A 52 1.69 9.24 0.35
N SER A 53 2.79 9.97 0.49
CA SER A 53 3.20 10.89 -0.54
C SER A 53 3.62 10.07 -1.75
N ASP A 54 3.30 10.54 -2.94
CA ASP A 54 3.47 9.72 -4.11
C ASP A 54 4.58 10.22 -5.01
N SER A 55 5.77 9.79 -4.82
CA SER A 55 6.78 9.98 -5.85
C SER A 55 7.36 8.65 -6.27
N LYS A 56 7.15 7.60 -5.48
CA LYS A 56 7.81 6.32 -5.72
C LYS A 56 6.87 5.15 -5.49
N LEU A 57 5.63 5.31 -5.90
CA LEU A 57 4.62 4.29 -5.62
C LEU A 57 5.02 2.91 -6.14
N GLY A 58 5.53 2.85 -7.37
CA GLY A 58 5.94 1.56 -7.93
C GLY A 58 7.00 0.88 -7.10
N ALA A 59 8.00 1.65 -6.66
CA ALA A 59 9.09 1.10 -5.85
C ALA A 59 8.57 0.61 -4.50
N VAL A 60 7.66 1.34 -3.89
CA VAL A 60 7.06 0.94 -2.62
C VAL A 60 6.31 -0.37 -2.79
N LEU A 61 5.48 -0.47 -3.83
CA LEU A 61 4.70 -1.68 -4.05
C LEU A 61 5.58 -2.89 -4.35
N GLN A 62 6.65 -2.69 -5.12
CA GLN A 62 7.57 -3.79 -5.39
C GLN A 62 8.28 -4.24 -4.12
N THR A 63 8.63 -3.30 -3.26
CA THR A 63 9.28 -3.67 -2.01
C THR A 63 8.32 -4.43 -1.10
N PHE A 64 7.07 -4.01 -1.01
CA PHE A 64 6.09 -4.78 -0.25
C PHE A 64 5.98 -6.21 -0.78
N SER A 65 5.96 -6.36 -2.09
CA SER A 65 5.87 -7.68 -2.69
C SER A 65 7.08 -8.53 -2.34
N ARG A 66 8.27 -7.95 -2.38
CA ARG A 66 9.49 -8.69 -2.04
C ARG A 66 9.51 -9.16 -0.59
N TYR A 67 8.85 -8.43 0.29
CA TYR A 67 8.77 -8.79 1.70
C TYR A 67 7.52 -9.62 2.00
N ASP A 68 6.86 -10.10 0.95
CA ASP A 68 5.70 -11.00 1.06
C ASP A 68 4.47 -10.36 1.71
N TYR A 69 4.35 -9.05 1.60
CA TYR A 69 3.13 -8.39 2.01
C TYR A 69 2.05 -8.56 0.96
N THR A 70 0.82 -8.68 1.42
CA THR A 70 -0.34 -8.76 0.53
C THR A 70 -0.90 -7.36 0.33
N VAL A 71 -0.78 -6.84 -0.89
CA VAL A 71 -1.38 -5.55 -1.24
C VAL A 71 -2.76 -5.83 -1.79
N GLN A 72 -3.78 -5.38 -1.06
CA GLN A 72 -5.15 -5.63 -1.44
C GLN A 72 -5.64 -4.64 -2.48
N ASP A 73 -5.21 -3.39 -2.36
CA ASP A 73 -5.72 -2.36 -3.25
C ASP A 73 -4.78 -1.17 -3.25
N VAL A 74 -4.82 -0.38 -4.31
CA VAL A 74 -4.03 0.83 -4.46
C VAL A 74 -4.86 1.88 -5.16
N PHE A 75 -4.83 3.08 -4.60
CA PHE A 75 -5.41 4.27 -5.22
C PHE A 75 -4.33 5.31 -5.35
N SER A 76 -4.20 5.92 -6.50
CA SER A 76 -3.34 7.08 -6.63
C SER A 76 -4.14 8.24 -7.18
N ASP A 77 -3.66 9.45 -6.98
CA ASP A 77 -4.35 10.63 -7.48
C ASP A 77 -4.52 10.59 -9.01
N ASP A 78 -3.53 10.02 -9.68
CA ASP A 78 -3.61 9.84 -11.12
C ASP A 78 -4.69 8.83 -11.50
N GLU A 79 -4.82 7.78 -10.70
CA GLU A 79 -5.78 6.71 -10.98
C GLU A 79 -7.21 7.14 -10.70
N ILE A 80 -7.40 8.03 -9.76
CA ILE A 80 -8.73 8.51 -9.43
C ILE A 80 -9.36 9.16 -10.64
N SER A 81 -8.60 9.91 -11.40
CA SER A 81 -9.13 10.57 -12.60
C SER A 81 -9.37 9.61 -13.75
N ASN A 82 -8.80 8.41 -13.69
CA ASN A 82 -8.89 7.42 -14.77
C ASN A 82 -9.93 6.35 -14.57
N GLN A 83 -10.70 6.42 -13.52
CA GLN A 83 -11.75 5.48 -13.22
C GLN A 83 -11.27 4.23 -12.52
N GLY A 84 -12.18 3.68 -11.76
CA GLY A 84 -11.86 2.60 -10.85
C GLY A 84 -11.42 1.30 -11.49
N LYS A 85 -11.97 0.95 -12.65
CA LYS A 85 -11.61 -0.34 -13.22
C LYS A 85 -10.18 -0.41 -13.68
N GLN A 86 -9.59 0.72 -13.98
CA GLN A 86 -8.18 0.74 -14.38
C GLN A 86 -7.25 0.60 -13.19
N ARG A 87 -7.76 0.87 -12.03
CA ARG A 87 -6.96 0.78 -10.80
C ARG A 87 -6.44 -0.62 -10.58
N TYR A 88 -7.28 -1.62 -10.80
CA TYR A 88 -6.85 -3.00 -10.58
C TYR A 88 -5.77 -3.42 -11.56
N ASP A 89 -5.96 -3.06 -12.81
CA ASP A 89 -4.95 -3.37 -13.84
C ASP A 89 -3.65 -2.67 -13.53
N HIS A 90 -3.73 -1.45 -13.04
CA HIS A 90 -2.55 -0.68 -12.68
C HIS A 90 -1.81 -1.34 -11.53
N LEU A 91 -2.54 -1.82 -10.54
CA LEU A 91 -1.96 -2.54 -9.42
C LEU A 91 -1.20 -3.78 -9.90
N MET A 92 -1.81 -4.56 -10.78
CA MET A 92 -1.17 -5.74 -11.31
C MET A 92 0.10 -5.42 -12.06
N LYS A 93 0.11 -4.31 -12.75
CA LYS A 93 1.30 -3.86 -13.47
C LYS A 93 2.47 -3.64 -12.52
N TYR A 94 2.24 -3.04 -11.37
CA TYR A 94 3.29 -2.82 -10.39
C TYR A 94 3.76 -4.12 -9.74
N LEU A 95 2.83 -5.02 -9.48
CA LEU A 95 3.16 -6.24 -8.75
C LEU A 95 3.83 -7.29 -9.60
N ASN A 96 3.64 -7.25 -10.90
CA ASN A 96 4.16 -8.28 -11.80
C ASN A 96 5.44 -7.89 -12.50
N VAL A 97 6.05 -6.82 -12.10
CA VAL A 97 7.30 -6.36 -12.71
C VAL A 97 8.53 -7.09 -12.16
#